data_9770793f95947d24563ce584cf197b87
#
_entry.id   9770793f95947d24563ce584cf197b87
#
_cell.length_a   1.000
_cell.length_b   1.000
_cell.length_c   1.000
_cell.angle_alpha   90.00
_cell.angle_beta   90.00
_cell.angle_gamma   90.00
#
_symmetry.space_group_name_H-M   'P 1'
#
loop_
_entity.id
_entity.type
_entity.pdbx_description
1 polymer ?
#
loop_
_entity_poly.entity_id
_entity_poly.type
_entity_poly.pdbx_seq_one_letter_code
_entity_poly.pdbx_strand_id
1 'polypeptide(L)'
;MMQGRTHTCNALRLSDVGVEVTIVGWYDNLRKVSKNLGFLILRDYYGTTQVVIETEEMMNIIDQVNYESTLSIKGIVRERSSKNAALPTGEIEVVPSSIEVLGKCQYNELPFQIARSKEADENTRLKYRYLDLRNPAVKDKITLRSKIVADLRASMTAHDFMEITTPILTCSSPEGARDYLVPSRNHPGKFYALPQAPQQFKQLLMASGFDRYFQIAPCFRDEDARADRSPGEFYQLDMEMAFASQEDVFEILEDVLPPIFAKYGVYHTASTAPFKRIPYTEAMEKYGSDKPDLRIDLLVQDATECMADCGFGPFEGQTVKAIVCSGFEGTRKVIDKLCADVEVQSGNKAYWFRLDANGEFVGGISKFLQERKEAVIAALDLKPGDFIGLTAGKKLTAQKTAGVLRKMLGAICPTHMKTDCYEFCWIVDFPMYEIGEESGELEFCHNPFSMPQGGMKALEEQEPLEILAYQYDLVCNGVELSSGAVRNHDPEIMVKAFNMVGLGEEDVKAKFPAMYNAFCYGAPPHAGIAPGVDRMVMLIAGEESIREIIPFPMNKTAQDVMMGAPATVDPKQLKDVHICIEMPKEKE
;
A
#
# COMPACT_ATOMS: atom_id res chain seq x y z
N MET A 1 2.44 -23.58 27.76
CA MET A 1 3.45 -22.59 28.21
C MET A 1 4.83 -23.21 28.09
N MET A 2 5.87 -22.40 27.80
CA MET A 2 7.24 -22.91 27.82
C MET A 2 7.60 -23.41 29.23
N GLN A 3 8.41 -24.47 29.28
CA GLN A 3 8.88 -25.05 30.53
C GLN A 3 9.60 -23.94 31.34
N GLY A 4 9.14 -23.64 32.54
CA GLY A 4 9.69 -22.62 33.42
C GLY A 4 8.95 -21.31 33.50
N ARG A 5 8.14 -20.89 32.51
CA ARG A 5 7.30 -19.68 32.58
C ARG A 5 5.87 -20.04 32.98
N THR A 6 5.39 -19.49 34.10
CA THR A 6 4.02 -19.72 34.59
C THR A 6 3.03 -18.67 34.04
N HIS A 7 3.45 -17.41 33.95
CA HIS A 7 2.62 -16.28 33.51
C HIS A 7 3.38 -15.38 32.55
N THR A 8 2.65 -14.69 31.67
CA THR A 8 3.20 -13.62 30.83
C THR A 8 3.28 -12.31 31.64
N CYS A 9 4.11 -11.38 31.18
CA CYS A 9 4.29 -10.10 31.87
C CYS A 9 3.03 -9.21 31.91
N ASN A 10 1.96 -9.55 31.20
CA ASN A 10 0.69 -8.81 31.24
C ASN A 10 -0.48 -9.63 31.83
N ALA A 11 -0.23 -10.85 32.31
CA ALA A 11 -1.30 -11.74 32.75
C ALA A 11 -1.73 -11.51 34.22
N LEU A 12 -0.82 -11.02 35.06
CA LEU A 12 -1.02 -10.91 36.52
C LEU A 12 -2.03 -9.83 36.92
N ARG A 13 -2.86 -10.16 37.91
CA ARG A 13 -3.91 -9.28 38.44
C ARG A 13 -3.94 -9.38 40.00
N LEU A 14 -4.79 -8.58 40.66
CA LEU A 14 -5.01 -8.66 42.11
C LEU A 14 -5.43 -10.06 42.59
N SER A 15 -6.13 -10.84 41.76
CA SER A 15 -6.49 -12.22 42.07
C SER A 15 -5.29 -13.15 42.29
N ASP A 16 -4.12 -12.76 41.79
CA ASP A 16 -2.90 -13.58 41.83
C ASP A 16 -2.02 -13.22 43.03
N VAL A 17 -2.44 -12.28 43.86
CA VAL A 17 -1.69 -11.88 45.06
C VAL A 17 -1.48 -13.09 45.99
N GLY A 18 -0.23 -13.30 46.41
CA GLY A 18 0.20 -14.45 47.19
C GLY A 18 0.63 -15.68 46.37
N VAL A 19 0.40 -15.68 45.07
CA VAL A 19 0.80 -16.77 44.17
C VAL A 19 2.29 -16.65 43.84
N GLU A 20 3.01 -17.79 43.88
CA GLU A 20 4.36 -17.89 43.37
C GLU A 20 4.34 -18.02 41.84
N VAL A 21 5.04 -17.15 41.14
CA VAL A 21 5.07 -17.09 39.66
C VAL A 21 6.52 -17.08 39.17
N THR A 22 6.66 -17.56 37.91
CA THR A 22 7.89 -17.35 37.12
C THR A 22 7.52 -16.57 35.88
N ILE A 23 8.06 -15.35 35.74
CA ILE A 23 7.93 -14.47 34.58
C ILE A 23 9.27 -14.34 33.87
N VAL A 24 9.24 -14.24 32.53
CA VAL A 24 10.43 -14.20 31.67
C VAL A 24 10.28 -13.05 30.68
N GLY A 25 11.32 -12.24 30.53
CA GLY A 25 11.26 -11.11 29.60
C GLY A 25 12.58 -10.35 29.52
N TRP A 26 12.52 -9.21 28.86
CA TRP A 26 13.63 -8.26 28.75
C TRP A 26 13.62 -7.27 29.91
N TYR A 27 14.79 -6.97 30.44
CA TYR A 27 15.03 -5.89 31.38
C TYR A 27 14.86 -4.54 30.68
N ASP A 28 13.69 -3.93 30.83
CA ASP A 28 13.29 -2.74 30.11
C ASP A 28 13.77 -1.46 30.80
N ASN A 29 13.56 -1.36 32.12
CA ASN A 29 13.93 -0.18 32.90
C ASN A 29 14.15 -0.51 34.39
N LEU A 30 14.96 0.29 35.08
CA LEU A 30 15.17 0.24 36.52
C LEU A 30 15.12 1.63 37.12
N ARG A 31 14.22 1.83 38.06
CA ARG A 31 14.27 2.97 38.97
C ARG A 31 14.91 2.55 40.28
N LYS A 32 16.21 2.80 40.42
CA LYS A 32 16.99 2.51 41.64
C LYS A 32 16.73 3.59 42.68
N VAL A 33 16.35 3.19 43.92
CA VAL A 33 16.09 4.08 45.05
C VAL A 33 17.24 4.05 46.02
N SER A 34 17.78 2.86 46.31
CA SER A 34 18.92 2.67 47.19
C SER A 34 19.74 1.44 46.74
N LYS A 35 20.76 1.05 47.53
CA LYS A 35 21.56 -0.14 47.26
C LYS A 35 20.76 -1.44 47.24
N ASN A 36 19.67 -1.50 48.00
CA ASN A 36 18.84 -2.70 48.17
C ASN A 36 17.37 -2.47 47.82
N LEU A 37 17.02 -1.34 47.21
CA LEU A 37 15.66 -1.07 46.76
C LEU A 37 15.64 -0.51 45.35
N GLY A 38 14.92 -1.18 44.45
CA GLY A 38 14.68 -0.75 43.10
C GLY A 38 13.41 -1.33 42.50
N PHE A 39 12.92 -0.66 41.48
CA PHE A 39 11.73 -1.05 40.71
C PHE A 39 12.15 -1.35 39.28
N LEU A 40 12.24 -2.63 38.98
CA LEU A 40 12.58 -3.13 37.65
C LEU A 40 11.31 -3.34 36.86
N ILE A 41 11.30 -2.94 35.58
CA ILE A 41 10.25 -3.28 34.62
C ILE A 41 10.76 -4.44 33.77
N LEU A 42 10.04 -5.55 33.82
CA LEU A 42 10.25 -6.70 32.93
C LEU A 42 9.20 -6.64 31.82
N ARG A 43 9.64 -6.77 30.58
CA ARG A 43 8.81 -6.71 29.38
C ARG A 43 8.90 -8.00 28.58
N ASP A 44 7.76 -8.53 28.16
CA ASP A 44 7.67 -9.59 27.15
C ASP A 44 6.81 -9.18 25.95
N TYR A 45 6.44 -10.13 25.09
CA TYR A 45 5.55 -9.87 23.96
C TYR A 45 4.19 -9.30 24.40
N TYR A 46 3.67 -9.72 25.53
CA TYR A 46 2.30 -9.42 26.00
C TYR A 46 2.20 -8.11 26.77
N GLY A 47 3.29 -7.60 27.32
CA GLY A 47 3.33 -6.36 28.07
C GLY A 47 4.42 -6.30 29.13
N THR A 48 4.13 -5.60 30.22
CA THR A 48 5.12 -5.31 31.27
C THR A 48 4.60 -5.69 32.65
N THR A 49 5.54 -6.03 33.55
CA THR A 49 5.26 -6.23 34.99
C THR A 49 6.35 -5.56 35.82
N GLN A 50 5.97 -4.87 36.89
CA GLN A 50 6.93 -4.34 37.85
C GLN A 50 7.43 -5.45 38.77
N VAL A 51 8.73 -5.49 38.95
CA VAL A 51 9.42 -6.35 39.91
C VAL A 51 10.09 -5.46 40.94
N VAL A 52 9.88 -5.73 42.22
CA VAL A 52 10.44 -4.93 43.32
C VAL A 52 11.64 -5.67 43.90
N ILE A 53 12.81 -5.11 43.71
CA ILE A 53 14.04 -5.63 44.27
C ILE A 53 14.23 -5.04 45.67
N GLU A 54 14.28 -5.88 46.68
CA GLU A 54 14.35 -5.49 48.09
C GLU A 54 15.63 -5.99 48.81
N THR A 55 16.58 -6.57 48.09
CA THR A 55 17.84 -7.08 48.64
C THR A 55 19.03 -6.59 47.85
N GLU A 56 20.16 -6.38 48.54
CA GLU A 56 21.43 -6.01 47.89
C GLU A 56 21.96 -7.11 46.97
N GLU A 57 21.74 -8.39 47.32
CA GLU A 57 22.14 -9.52 46.50
C GLU A 57 21.49 -9.50 45.10
N MET A 58 20.16 -9.32 45.07
CA MET A 58 19.42 -9.24 43.82
C MET A 58 19.73 -7.97 43.03
N MET A 59 19.94 -6.85 43.71
CA MET A 59 20.37 -5.61 43.08
C MET A 59 21.74 -5.78 42.40
N ASN A 60 22.66 -6.48 43.03
CA ASN A 60 23.98 -6.76 42.46
C ASN A 60 23.90 -7.61 41.17
N ILE A 61 22.94 -8.54 41.06
CA ILE A 61 22.69 -9.26 39.82
C ILE A 61 22.29 -8.30 38.70
N ILE A 62 21.36 -7.39 38.99
CA ILE A 62 20.86 -6.43 37.99
C ILE A 62 21.93 -5.39 37.63
N ASP A 63 22.73 -4.93 38.59
CA ASP A 63 23.84 -3.99 38.32
C ASP A 63 24.95 -4.55 37.40
N GLN A 64 25.01 -5.88 37.21
CA GLN A 64 25.97 -6.54 36.34
C GLN A 64 25.48 -6.79 34.93
N VAL A 65 24.23 -6.42 34.61
CA VAL A 65 23.63 -6.62 33.30
C VAL A 65 23.11 -5.30 32.72
N ASN A 66 23.21 -5.18 31.42
CA ASN A 66 22.70 -4.01 30.70
C ASN A 66 21.20 -4.12 30.43
N TYR A 67 20.56 -2.99 30.15
CA TYR A 67 19.19 -2.96 29.60
C TYR A 67 19.07 -3.89 28.40
N GLU A 68 17.86 -4.41 28.18
CA GLU A 68 17.58 -5.39 27.13
C GLU A 68 18.24 -6.77 27.34
N SER A 69 18.86 -7.05 28.48
CA SER A 69 19.16 -8.42 28.91
C SER A 69 17.87 -9.20 29.17
N THR A 70 17.84 -10.50 28.86
CA THR A 70 16.68 -11.36 29.18
C THR A 70 16.87 -12.02 30.52
N LEU A 71 15.80 -11.94 31.33
CA LEU A 71 15.78 -12.41 32.71
C LEU A 71 14.64 -13.42 32.91
N SER A 72 14.88 -14.40 33.78
CA SER A 72 13.83 -15.23 34.38
C SER A 72 13.72 -14.84 35.86
N ILE A 73 12.52 -14.46 36.29
CA ILE A 73 12.28 -13.98 37.64
C ILE A 73 11.22 -14.86 38.29
N LYS A 74 11.60 -15.57 39.31
CA LYS A 74 10.71 -16.32 40.17
C LYS A 74 10.42 -15.51 41.42
N GLY A 75 9.14 -15.39 41.83
CA GLY A 75 8.77 -14.58 42.98
C GLY A 75 7.30 -14.66 43.33
N ILE A 76 6.89 -13.91 44.35
CA ILE A 76 5.51 -13.87 44.83
C ILE A 76 4.85 -12.58 44.35
N VAL A 77 3.62 -12.70 43.86
CA VAL A 77 2.80 -11.55 43.45
C VAL A 77 2.34 -10.82 44.73
N ARG A 78 2.52 -9.50 44.73
CA ARG A 78 2.12 -8.60 45.84
C ARG A 78 1.29 -7.45 45.26
N GLU A 79 0.35 -6.93 46.05
CA GLU A 79 -0.36 -5.69 45.75
C GLU A 79 0.61 -4.49 45.86
N ARG A 80 0.58 -3.58 44.89
CA ARG A 80 1.41 -2.37 44.91
C ARG A 80 0.91 -1.36 45.94
N SER A 81 1.84 -0.77 46.66
CA SER A 81 1.53 0.35 47.57
C SER A 81 1.12 1.63 46.82
N SER A 82 1.67 1.81 45.60
CA SER A 82 1.30 2.92 44.71
C SER A 82 0.81 2.34 43.36
N LYS A 83 -0.51 2.32 43.19
CA LYS A 83 -1.17 1.79 42.01
C LYS A 83 -1.00 2.71 40.81
N ASN A 84 -0.92 2.11 39.62
CA ASN A 84 -0.85 2.81 38.33
C ASN A 84 -2.00 2.34 37.42
N ALA A 85 -3.08 3.09 37.37
CA ALA A 85 -4.27 2.77 36.55
C ALA A 85 -4.02 2.76 35.02
N ALA A 86 -2.91 3.31 34.58
CA ALA A 86 -2.57 3.32 33.15
C ALA A 86 -2.03 1.98 32.63
N LEU A 87 -1.69 1.06 33.54
CA LEU A 87 -1.13 -0.26 33.18
C LEU A 87 -2.07 -1.37 33.64
N PRO A 88 -2.31 -2.41 32.79
CA PRO A 88 -3.13 -3.56 33.18
C PRO A 88 -2.62 -4.31 34.40
N THR A 89 -1.29 -4.32 34.64
CA THR A 89 -0.61 -4.88 35.80
C THR A 89 -0.28 -3.84 36.87
N GLY A 90 -0.85 -2.64 36.77
CA GLY A 90 -0.48 -1.50 37.59
C GLY A 90 -0.92 -1.60 39.06
N GLU A 91 -1.70 -2.60 39.45
CA GLU A 91 -2.13 -2.84 40.83
C GLU A 91 -1.25 -3.86 41.53
N ILE A 92 -0.41 -4.61 40.80
CA ILE A 92 0.44 -5.65 41.35
C ILE A 92 1.92 -5.45 41.04
N GLU A 93 2.76 -6.10 41.81
CA GLU A 93 4.19 -6.21 41.60
C GLU A 93 4.66 -7.62 41.97
N VAL A 94 5.80 -8.04 41.45
CA VAL A 94 6.42 -9.32 41.80
C VAL A 94 7.61 -9.05 42.74
N VAL A 95 7.62 -9.70 43.92
CA VAL A 95 8.77 -9.71 44.82
C VAL A 95 9.62 -10.93 44.51
N PRO A 96 10.82 -10.79 43.94
CA PRO A 96 11.60 -11.91 43.49
C PRO A 96 12.16 -12.73 44.66
N SER A 97 12.12 -14.06 44.51
CA SER A 97 12.88 -15.02 45.32
C SER A 97 14.16 -15.43 44.62
N SER A 98 14.20 -15.36 43.27
CA SER A 98 15.39 -15.56 42.48
C SER A 98 15.33 -14.81 41.16
N ILE A 99 16.49 -14.41 40.66
CA ILE A 99 16.68 -13.78 39.35
C ILE A 99 17.78 -14.55 38.61
N GLU A 100 17.46 -15.05 37.42
CA GLU A 100 18.38 -15.73 36.53
C GLU A 100 18.58 -14.92 35.25
N VAL A 101 19.82 -14.70 34.83
CA VAL A 101 20.15 -14.03 33.56
C VAL A 101 20.20 -15.08 32.46
N LEU A 102 19.19 -15.05 31.57
CA LEU A 102 19.08 -15.98 30.45
C LEU A 102 19.94 -15.57 29.25
N GLY A 103 20.02 -14.27 28.98
CA GLY A 103 20.80 -13.72 27.89
C GLY A 103 21.27 -12.31 28.22
N LYS A 104 22.60 -12.14 28.34
CA LYS A 104 23.20 -10.86 28.70
C LYS A 104 23.35 -9.96 27.49
N CYS A 105 22.79 -8.76 27.51
CA CYS A 105 23.11 -7.71 26.55
C CYS A 105 24.58 -7.28 26.74
N GLN A 106 25.37 -7.40 25.67
CA GLN A 106 26.81 -7.11 25.70
C GLN A 106 27.12 -5.61 25.54
N TYR A 107 26.13 -4.81 25.12
CA TYR A 107 26.30 -3.39 24.80
C TYR A 107 25.78 -2.52 25.96
N ASN A 108 26.59 -1.54 26.36
CA ASN A 108 26.21 -0.57 27.39
C ASN A 108 25.25 0.49 26.84
N GLU A 109 25.30 0.72 25.52
CA GLU A 109 24.45 1.70 24.83
C GLU A 109 23.73 1.01 23.67
N LEU A 110 22.44 1.33 23.52
CA LEU A 110 21.62 0.88 22.39
C LEU A 110 21.69 1.90 21.25
N PRO A 111 21.53 1.49 19.98
CA PRO A 111 21.52 2.41 18.84
C PRO A 111 20.38 3.45 18.93
N PHE A 112 19.35 3.16 19.66
CA PHE A 112 18.21 4.02 20.03
C PHE A 112 17.50 3.48 21.26
N GLN A 113 16.77 4.34 21.95
CA GLN A 113 15.84 3.89 23.02
C GLN A 113 14.67 3.14 22.40
N ILE A 114 14.34 1.93 22.88
CA ILE A 114 13.30 1.07 22.31
C ILE A 114 11.96 1.81 22.18
N ALA A 115 11.50 2.47 23.24
CA ALA A 115 10.24 3.20 23.26
C ALA A 115 10.19 4.39 22.27
N ARG A 116 11.34 4.88 21.85
CA ARG A 116 11.49 6.03 20.94
C ARG A 116 12.14 5.67 19.61
N SER A 117 12.15 4.40 19.24
CA SER A 117 12.81 3.92 18.01
C SER A 117 12.30 4.62 16.74
N LYS A 118 11.03 5.03 16.71
CA LYS A 118 10.44 5.79 15.57
C LYS A 118 11.07 7.18 15.35
N GLU A 119 11.81 7.72 16.31
CA GLU A 119 12.50 9.00 16.20
C GLU A 119 13.92 8.86 15.59
N ALA A 120 14.44 7.63 15.49
CA ALA A 120 15.72 7.33 14.85
C ALA A 120 15.57 7.36 13.32
N ASP A 121 16.70 7.58 12.63
CA ASP A 121 16.70 7.53 11.17
C ASP A 121 16.34 6.14 10.63
N GLU A 122 15.76 6.11 9.41
CA GLU A 122 15.24 4.88 8.80
C GLU A 122 16.32 3.79 8.66
N ASN A 123 17.53 4.13 8.22
CA ASN A 123 18.59 3.14 8.02
C ASN A 123 19.04 2.52 9.33
N THR A 124 19.14 3.31 10.40
CA THR A 124 19.47 2.80 11.75
C THR A 124 18.36 1.87 12.25
N ARG A 125 17.09 2.25 12.10
CA ARG A 125 15.95 1.40 12.46
C ARG A 125 15.97 0.07 11.69
N LEU A 126 16.20 0.11 10.38
CA LEU A 126 16.24 -1.08 9.53
C LEU A 126 17.46 -1.96 9.86
N LYS A 127 18.63 -1.38 10.11
CA LYS A 127 19.83 -2.14 10.51
C LYS A 127 19.63 -2.89 11.82
N TYR A 128 18.95 -2.29 12.78
CA TYR A 128 18.64 -2.88 14.08
C TYR A 128 17.15 -3.22 14.21
N ARG A 129 16.52 -3.69 13.13
CA ARG A 129 15.07 -3.92 13.06
C ARG A 129 14.56 -4.85 14.16
N TYR A 130 15.32 -5.84 14.59
CA TYR A 130 14.99 -6.71 15.71
C TYR A 130 14.90 -5.97 17.06
N LEU A 131 15.54 -4.80 17.22
CA LEU A 131 15.33 -3.90 18.36
C LEU A 131 14.11 -2.99 18.15
N ASP A 132 13.97 -2.42 16.96
CA ASP A 132 12.84 -1.57 16.58
C ASP A 132 11.49 -2.31 16.75
N LEU A 133 11.45 -3.60 16.39
CA LEU A 133 10.28 -4.47 16.58
C LEU A 133 9.95 -4.77 18.07
N ARG A 134 10.82 -4.42 19.02
CA ARG A 134 10.49 -4.47 20.45
C ARG A 134 9.64 -3.28 20.91
N ASN A 135 9.64 -2.18 20.14
CA ASN A 135 8.76 -1.05 20.39
C ASN A 135 7.29 -1.47 20.16
N PRO A 136 6.39 -1.34 21.16
CA PRO A 136 4.98 -1.72 21.00
C PRO A 136 4.32 -1.07 19.78
N ALA A 137 4.58 0.22 19.54
CA ALA A 137 3.99 0.95 18.41
C ALA A 137 4.39 0.37 17.03
N VAL A 138 5.58 -0.23 16.92
CA VAL A 138 6.04 -0.92 15.70
C VAL A 138 5.53 -2.36 15.65
N LYS A 139 5.68 -3.10 16.76
CA LYS A 139 5.24 -4.50 16.90
C LYS A 139 3.74 -4.66 16.63
N ASP A 140 2.93 -3.73 17.12
CA ASP A 140 1.47 -3.80 17.00
C ASP A 140 1.01 -3.72 15.54
N LYS A 141 1.74 -3.03 14.66
CA LYS A 141 1.47 -2.99 13.22
C LYS A 141 1.70 -4.36 12.56
N ILE A 142 2.75 -5.06 12.96
CA ILE A 142 3.02 -6.42 12.47
C ILE A 142 1.99 -7.42 12.99
N THR A 143 1.59 -7.27 14.25
CA THR A 143 0.51 -8.07 14.85
C THR A 143 -0.83 -7.80 14.15
N LEU A 144 -1.12 -6.54 13.83
CA LEU A 144 -2.30 -6.14 13.06
C LEU A 144 -2.32 -6.81 11.68
N ARG A 145 -1.19 -6.73 10.94
CA ARG A 145 -1.04 -7.41 9.65
C ARG A 145 -1.37 -8.90 9.73
N SER A 146 -0.85 -9.58 10.74
CA SER A 146 -1.11 -11.01 10.95
C SER A 146 -2.60 -11.31 11.16
N LYS A 147 -3.30 -10.49 11.95
CA LYS A 147 -4.75 -10.61 12.20
C LYS A 147 -5.58 -10.36 10.94
N ILE A 148 -5.24 -9.32 10.17
CA ILE A 148 -5.91 -8.99 8.90
C ILE A 148 -5.76 -10.14 7.92
N VAL A 149 -4.56 -10.70 7.74
CA VAL A 149 -4.32 -11.83 6.84
C VAL A 149 -5.11 -13.08 7.27
N ALA A 150 -5.20 -13.33 8.58
CA ALA A 150 -6.00 -14.44 9.09
C ALA A 150 -7.50 -14.27 8.78
N ASP A 151 -8.05 -13.06 8.97
CA ASP A 151 -9.45 -12.76 8.67
C ASP A 151 -9.72 -12.78 7.15
N LEU A 152 -8.80 -12.28 6.32
CA LEU A 152 -8.91 -12.40 4.85
C LEU A 152 -9.04 -13.86 4.43
N ARG A 153 -8.17 -14.76 4.95
CA ARG A 153 -8.27 -16.20 4.67
C ARG A 153 -9.60 -16.80 5.12
N ALA A 154 -10.03 -16.46 6.32
CA ALA A 154 -11.31 -16.95 6.85
C ALA A 154 -12.50 -16.49 6.00
N SER A 155 -12.52 -15.22 5.59
CA SER A 155 -13.56 -14.65 4.74
C SER A 155 -13.58 -15.30 3.36
N MET A 156 -12.42 -15.44 2.70
CA MET A 156 -12.35 -16.08 1.39
C MET A 156 -12.81 -17.53 1.44
N THR A 157 -12.41 -18.28 2.48
CA THR A 157 -12.87 -19.66 2.67
C THR A 157 -14.39 -19.74 2.91
N ALA A 158 -14.96 -18.76 3.62
CA ALA A 158 -16.41 -18.70 3.83
C ALA A 158 -17.21 -18.40 2.54
N HIS A 159 -16.55 -17.86 1.50
CA HIS A 159 -17.10 -17.66 0.16
C HIS A 159 -16.74 -18.78 -0.81
N ASP A 160 -16.41 -19.98 -0.30
CA ASP A 160 -16.09 -21.19 -1.06
C ASP A 160 -14.81 -21.07 -1.92
N PHE A 161 -13.91 -20.15 -1.61
CA PHE A 161 -12.60 -20.09 -2.27
C PHE A 161 -11.63 -21.10 -1.66
N MET A 162 -10.87 -21.77 -2.52
CA MET A 162 -9.81 -22.69 -2.16
C MET A 162 -8.45 -21.98 -2.21
N GLU A 163 -7.68 -22.00 -1.11
CA GLU A 163 -6.31 -21.48 -1.10
C GLU A 163 -5.36 -22.47 -1.80
N ILE A 164 -4.81 -22.07 -2.95
CA ILE A 164 -3.87 -22.89 -3.74
C ILE A 164 -2.59 -22.09 -3.96
N THR A 165 -1.46 -22.67 -3.54
CA THR A 165 -0.14 -22.07 -3.76
C THR A 165 0.37 -22.37 -5.16
N THR A 166 1.02 -21.39 -5.78
CA THR A 166 1.61 -21.48 -7.11
C THR A 166 3.13 -21.42 -7.06
N PRO A 167 3.85 -21.91 -8.09
CA PRO A 167 5.30 -21.90 -8.11
C PRO A 167 5.91 -20.49 -8.03
N ILE A 168 6.97 -20.36 -7.22
CA ILE A 168 7.80 -19.13 -7.17
C ILE A 168 8.89 -19.15 -8.23
N LEU A 169 9.50 -20.31 -8.53
CA LEU A 169 10.43 -20.44 -9.65
C LEU A 169 9.65 -20.75 -10.93
N THR A 170 9.52 -19.75 -11.79
CA THR A 170 8.74 -19.84 -13.03
C THR A 170 9.51 -19.26 -14.22
N CYS A 171 8.85 -19.04 -15.34
CA CYS A 171 9.42 -18.32 -16.48
C CYS A 171 9.12 -16.83 -16.38
N SER A 172 9.89 -16.01 -17.11
CA SER A 172 9.61 -14.58 -17.29
C SER A 172 8.20 -14.38 -17.87
N SER A 173 7.50 -13.38 -17.34
CA SER A 173 6.17 -12.99 -17.78
C SER A 173 6.17 -11.49 -18.12
N PRO A 174 5.72 -11.11 -19.32
CA PRO A 174 5.71 -9.71 -19.75
C PRO A 174 4.53 -8.94 -19.15
N GLU A 175 4.50 -8.81 -17.82
CA GLU A 175 3.43 -8.10 -17.09
C GLU A 175 3.78 -6.62 -16.81
N GLY A 176 4.83 -6.08 -17.46
CA GLY A 176 5.17 -4.66 -17.44
C GLY A 176 6.29 -4.26 -16.47
N ALA A 177 6.57 -5.03 -15.42
CA ALA A 177 7.71 -4.78 -14.52
C ALA A 177 8.96 -5.54 -14.97
N ARG A 178 10.13 -5.22 -14.40
CA ARG A 178 11.35 -6.01 -14.59
C ARG A 178 11.33 -7.24 -13.68
N ASP A 179 11.77 -8.38 -14.22
CA ASP A 179 11.85 -9.63 -13.49
C ASP A 179 13.12 -9.72 -12.64
N TYR A 180 13.02 -10.38 -11.48
CA TYR A 180 14.17 -10.94 -10.79
C TYR A 180 14.52 -12.29 -11.40
N LEU A 181 15.74 -12.44 -11.92
CA LEU A 181 16.21 -13.64 -12.61
C LEU A 181 17.05 -14.54 -11.69
N VAL A 182 16.77 -15.83 -11.70
CA VAL A 182 17.51 -16.85 -10.96
C VAL A 182 18.16 -17.81 -11.93
N PRO A 183 19.50 -17.88 -11.99
CA PRO A 183 20.19 -18.75 -12.95
C PRO A 183 20.00 -20.23 -12.60
N SER A 184 19.85 -21.08 -13.64
CA SER A 184 19.70 -22.52 -13.46
C SER A 184 21.05 -23.24 -13.53
N ARG A 185 21.41 -23.94 -12.46
CA ARG A 185 22.61 -24.80 -12.44
C ARG A 185 22.51 -25.97 -13.41
N ASN A 186 21.33 -26.54 -13.58
CA ASN A 186 21.13 -27.74 -14.39
C ASN A 186 20.94 -27.45 -15.90
N HIS A 187 20.66 -26.19 -16.25
CA HIS A 187 20.41 -25.76 -17.62
C HIS A 187 21.25 -24.52 -17.92
N PRO A 188 22.54 -24.68 -18.31
CA PRO A 188 23.43 -23.55 -18.58
C PRO A 188 22.81 -22.53 -19.57
N GLY A 189 22.93 -21.24 -19.25
CA GLY A 189 22.37 -20.15 -20.05
C GLY A 189 20.86 -19.97 -19.94
N LYS A 190 20.17 -20.75 -19.07
CA LYS A 190 18.74 -20.58 -18.79
C LYS A 190 18.51 -20.06 -17.37
N PHE A 191 17.43 -19.31 -17.21
CA PHE A 191 17.04 -18.66 -15.96
C PHE A 191 15.60 -19.00 -15.60
N TYR A 192 15.33 -19.13 -14.32
CA TYR A 192 14.01 -18.95 -13.76
C TYR A 192 13.80 -17.45 -13.52
N ALA A 193 12.55 -17.01 -13.51
CA ALA A 193 12.15 -15.72 -13.01
C ALA A 193 11.31 -15.88 -11.73
N LEU A 194 11.39 -14.90 -10.84
CA LEU A 194 10.44 -14.80 -9.73
C LEU A 194 9.13 -14.19 -10.26
N PRO A 195 7.93 -14.66 -9.84
CA PRO A 195 6.66 -14.24 -10.43
C PRO A 195 6.33 -12.78 -10.07
N GLN A 196 5.98 -11.98 -11.06
CA GLN A 196 5.45 -10.63 -10.82
C GLN A 196 4.05 -10.67 -10.19
N ALA A 197 3.27 -11.70 -10.56
CA ALA A 197 2.01 -12.14 -10.01
C ALA A 197 1.75 -13.57 -10.51
N PRO A 198 0.88 -14.37 -9.88
CA PRO A 198 0.54 -15.73 -10.36
C PRO A 198 -0.49 -15.71 -11.51
N GLN A 199 -0.46 -14.68 -12.39
CA GLN A 199 -1.49 -14.41 -13.40
C GLN A 199 -1.76 -15.61 -14.32
N GLN A 200 -0.72 -16.21 -14.89
CA GLN A 200 -0.90 -17.36 -15.78
C GLN A 200 -1.40 -18.59 -15.01
N PHE A 201 -0.89 -18.83 -13.81
CA PHE A 201 -1.26 -20.00 -13.02
C PHE A 201 -2.72 -19.97 -12.58
N LYS A 202 -3.23 -18.81 -12.13
CA LYS A 202 -4.63 -18.71 -11.72
C LYS A 202 -5.61 -18.91 -12.89
N GLN A 203 -5.29 -18.40 -14.07
CA GLN A 203 -6.08 -18.66 -15.29
C GLN A 203 -6.00 -20.13 -15.72
N LEU A 204 -4.84 -20.77 -15.59
CA LEU A 204 -4.70 -22.21 -15.83
C LEU A 204 -5.47 -23.06 -14.80
N LEU A 205 -5.61 -22.62 -13.55
CA LEU A 205 -6.45 -23.26 -12.56
C LEU A 205 -7.93 -23.23 -12.97
N MET A 206 -8.41 -22.11 -13.51
CA MET A 206 -9.78 -22.02 -14.05
C MET A 206 -9.96 -22.98 -15.24
N ALA A 207 -9.00 -23.02 -16.17
CA ALA A 207 -8.99 -23.97 -17.28
C ALA A 207 -8.85 -25.44 -16.83
N SER A 208 -8.33 -25.68 -15.62
CA SER A 208 -8.20 -27.01 -15.01
C SER A 208 -9.45 -27.46 -14.25
N GLY A 209 -10.52 -26.66 -14.23
CA GLY A 209 -11.79 -27.01 -13.61
C GLY A 209 -11.92 -26.64 -12.13
N PHE A 210 -11.03 -25.79 -11.61
CA PHE A 210 -11.25 -25.14 -10.31
C PHE A 210 -12.24 -23.98 -10.47
N ASP A 211 -13.13 -23.82 -9.51
CA ASP A 211 -14.22 -22.85 -9.58
C ASP A 211 -13.85 -21.50 -8.95
N ARG A 212 -13.26 -21.52 -7.73
CA ARG A 212 -12.86 -20.36 -6.96
C ARG A 212 -11.49 -20.58 -6.33
N TYR A 213 -10.53 -19.77 -6.73
CA TYR A 213 -9.16 -19.80 -6.25
C TYR A 213 -8.82 -18.52 -5.52
N PHE A 214 -8.04 -18.62 -4.44
CA PHE A 214 -7.29 -17.52 -3.91
C PHE A 214 -5.92 -17.95 -3.36
N GLN A 215 -5.05 -16.97 -3.14
CA GLN A 215 -3.76 -17.14 -2.49
C GLN A 215 -3.33 -15.81 -1.86
N ILE A 216 -2.69 -15.85 -0.69
CA ILE A 216 -1.86 -14.72 -0.23
C ILE A 216 -0.53 -14.85 -0.97
N ALA A 217 -0.49 -14.30 -2.16
CA ALA A 217 0.57 -14.54 -3.14
C ALA A 217 1.79 -13.64 -2.90
N PRO A 218 3.00 -14.19 -2.76
CA PRO A 218 4.22 -13.40 -2.87
C PRO A 218 4.44 -13.00 -4.34
N CYS A 219 4.66 -11.71 -4.55
CA CYS A 219 4.92 -11.11 -5.86
C CYS A 219 6.26 -10.37 -5.83
N PHE A 220 6.98 -10.39 -6.95
CA PHE A 220 8.34 -9.85 -7.05
C PHE A 220 8.44 -8.93 -8.27
N ARG A 221 8.83 -7.67 -8.05
CA ARG A 221 9.03 -6.69 -9.12
C ARG A 221 10.27 -5.87 -8.85
N ASP A 222 11.17 -5.81 -9.83
CA ASP A 222 12.35 -4.94 -9.76
C ASP A 222 11.95 -3.52 -10.17
N GLU A 223 11.41 -2.79 -9.21
CA GLU A 223 10.89 -1.44 -9.36
C GLU A 223 11.37 -0.52 -8.23
N ASP A 224 11.34 0.78 -8.49
CA ASP A 224 11.72 1.78 -7.50
C ASP A 224 10.75 1.83 -6.32
N ALA A 225 11.33 2.03 -5.12
CA ALA A 225 10.56 2.19 -3.90
C ALA A 225 9.73 3.47 -3.90
N ARG A 226 8.47 3.37 -3.40
CA ARG A 226 7.60 4.52 -3.09
C ARG A 226 7.05 4.36 -1.67
N ALA A 227 6.29 5.32 -1.20
CA ALA A 227 5.65 5.22 0.10
C ALA A 227 4.66 4.04 0.16
N ASP A 228 3.91 3.82 -0.91
CA ASP A 228 2.90 2.78 -1.09
C ASP A 228 3.42 1.54 -1.87
N ARG A 229 4.72 1.47 -2.14
CA ARG A 229 5.36 0.38 -2.90
C ARG A 229 6.69 -0.03 -2.27
N SER A 230 6.81 -1.30 -1.89
CA SER A 230 8.08 -1.91 -1.51
C SER A 230 8.89 -2.26 -2.77
N PRO A 231 10.20 -2.00 -2.79
CA PRO A 231 11.04 -2.59 -3.82
C PRO A 231 11.15 -4.10 -3.57
N GLY A 232 11.20 -4.87 -4.64
CA GLY A 232 11.40 -6.32 -4.58
C GLY A 232 10.11 -7.08 -4.33
N GLU A 233 9.84 -7.48 -3.09
CA GLU A 233 8.69 -8.34 -2.77
C GLU A 233 7.54 -7.59 -2.11
N PHE A 234 6.32 -8.05 -2.40
CA PHE A 234 5.07 -7.63 -1.77
C PHE A 234 4.05 -8.76 -1.84
N TYR A 235 2.92 -8.62 -1.16
CA TYR A 235 1.91 -9.66 -1.06
C TYR A 235 0.56 -9.20 -1.58
N GLN A 236 -0.14 -10.07 -2.30
CA GLN A 236 -1.49 -9.85 -2.81
C GLN A 236 -2.46 -10.90 -2.26
N LEU A 237 -3.69 -10.49 -1.99
CA LEU A 237 -4.83 -11.40 -1.95
C LEU A 237 -5.21 -11.67 -3.41
N ASP A 238 -4.56 -12.64 -4.04
CA ASP A 238 -4.81 -12.98 -5.43
C ASP A 238 -6.00 -13.93 -5.54
N MET A 239 -6.99 -13.61 -6.38
CA MET A 239 -8.19 -14.43 -6.56
C MET A 239 -8.62 -14.50 -8.01
N GLU A 240 -9.27 -15.63 -8.36
CA GLU A 240 -9.85 -15.87 -9.68
C GLU A 240 -11.08 -16.77 -9.54
N MET A 241 -12.11 -16.53 -10.37
CA MET A 241 -13.39 -17.27 -10.37
C MET A 241 -13.72 -17.70 -11.79
N ALA A 242 -14.05 -18.98 -11.98
CA ALA A 242 -14.59 -19.51 -13.22
C ALA A 242 -16.07 -19.16 -13.37
N PHE A 243 -16.53 -19.03 -14.63
CA PHE A 243 -17.91 -18.70 -14.99
C PHE A 243 -18.42 -17.40 -14.36
N ALA A 244 -17.53 -16.43 -14.14
CA ALA A 244 -17.79 -15.19 -13.43
C ALA A 244 -17.71 -13.97 -14.34
N SER A 245 -18.55 -13.00 -14.04
CA SER A 245 -18.53 -11.63 -14.55
C SER A 245 -17.75 -10.69 -13.62
N GLN A 246 -17.61 -9.43 -14.01
CA GLN A 246 -17.05 -8.41 -13.12
C GLN A 246 -17.89 -8.18 -11.86
N GLU A 247 -19.23 -8.25 -11.96
CA GLU A 247 -20.12 -8.02 -10.82
C GLU A 247 -19.98 -9.13 -9.77
N ASP A 248 -19.74 -10.38 -10.17
CA ASP A 248 -19.47 -11.48 -9.24
C ASP A 248 -18.19 -11.22 -8.42
N VAL A 249 -17.14 -10.65 -9.05
CA VAL A 249 -15.91 -10.25 -8.35
C VAL A 249 -16.17 -9.09 -7.40
N PHE A 250 -16.99 -8.12 -7.83
CA PHE A 250 -17.34 -6.96 -7.01
C PHE A 250 -18.11 -7.37 -5.75
N GLU A 251 -19.13 -8.22 -5.88
CA GLU A 251 -19.92 -8.72 -4.76
C GLU A 251 -19.04 -9.38 -3.69
N ILE A 252 -18.07 -10.21 -4.08
CA ILE A 252 -17.15 -10.86 -3.12
C ILE A 252 -16.33 -9.83 -2.35
N LEU A 253 -15.70 -8.87 -3.02
CA LEU A 253 -14.84 -7.90 -2.33
C LEU A 253 -15.63 -6.86 -1.55
N GLU A 254 -16.83 -6.51 -2.00
CA GLU A 254 -17.77 -5.63 -1.29
C GLU A 254 -18.29 -6.27 0.02
N ASP A 255 -18.31 -7.60 0.11
CA ASP A 255 -18.66 -8.32 1.34
C ASP A 255 -17.44 -8.57 2.23
N VAL A 256 -16.27 -8.87 1.65
CA VAL A 256 -15.06 -9.24 2.40
C VAL A 256 -14.35 -8.03 3.02
N LEU A 257 -14.13 -6.95 2.26
CA LEU A 257 -13.21 -5.88 2.68
C LEU A 257 -13.79 -4.91 3.71
N PRO A 258 -15.00 -4.35 3.59
CA PRO A 258 -15.51 -3.34 4.51
C PRO A 258 -15.54 -3.79 5.98
N PRO A 259 -15.96 -5.03 6.32
CA PRO A 259 -15.95 -5.50 7.70
C PRO A 259 -14.53 -5.57 8.28
N ILE A 260 -13.53 -5.95 7.49
CA ILE A 260 -12.12 -6.02 7.92
C ILE A 260 -11.58 -4.62 8.16
N PHE A 261 -11.84 -3.67 7.25
CA PHE A 261 -11.44 -2.28 7.41
C PHE A 261 -12.09 -1.62 8.63
N ALA A 262 -13.39 -1.81 8.84
CA ALA A 262 -14.09 -1.28 10.00
C ALA A 262 -13.62 -1.91 11.33
N LYS A 263 -13.31 -3.22 11.32
CA LYS A 263 -12.87 -3.96 12.52
C LYS A 263 -11.47 -3.55 12.99
N TYR A 264 -10.56 -3.36 12.07
CA TYR A 264 -9.15 -3.18 12.36
C TYR A 264 -8.61 -1.78 12.09
N GLY A 265 -9.37 -0.97 11.36
CA GLY A 265 -8.91 0.32 10.87
C GLY A 265 -8.88 1.41 11.92
N VAL A 266 -8.06 2.43 11.63
CA VAL A 266 -8.08 3.68 12.40
C VAL A 266 -9.42 4.42 12.28
N TYR A 267 -10.17 4.15 11.20
CA TYR A 267 -11.57 4.57 11.02
C TYR A 267 -12.47 3.35 11.21
N HIS A 268 -13.63 3.55 11.84
CA HIS A 268 -14.56 2.45 12.16
C HIS A 268 -15.76 2.39 11.23
N THR A 269 -15.77 3.19 10.18
CA THR A 269 -16.80 3.21 9.15
C THR A 269 -16.19 2.96 7.78
N ALA A 270 -16.90 2.21 6.94
CA ALA A 270 -16.52 1.93 5.56
C ALA A 270 -17.76 2.03 4.67
N SER A 271 -17.55 2.25 3.39
CA SER A 271 -18.62 2.22 2.37
C SER A 271 -19.39 0.92 2.46
N THR A 272 -20.72 1.00 2.29
CA THR A 272 -21.59 -0.17 2.19
C THR A 272 -21.75 -0.57 0.72
N ALA A 273 -21.92 -1.88 0.48
CA ALA A 273 -22.24 -2.40 -0.84
C ALA A 273 -23.62 -1.88 -1.34
N PRO A 274 -23.80 -1.67 -2.65
CA PRO A 274 -22.79 -1.72 -3.69
C PRO A 274 -21.90 -0.47 -3.70
N PHE A 275 -20.59 -0.61 -3.97
CA PHE A 275 -19.72 0.55 -4.12
C PHE A 275 -20.04 1.32 -5.41
N LYS A 276 -19.70 2.59 -5.44
CA LYS A 276 -19.87 3.42 -6.63
C LYS A 276 -19.02 2.88 -7.79
N ARG A 277 -19.66 2.62 -8.96
CA ARG A 277 -18.98 2.31 -10.22
C ARG A 277 -18.77 3.62 -10.97
N ILE A 278 -17.54 3.92 -11.34
CA ILE A 278 -17.14 5.14 -12.04
C ILE A 278 -16.38 4.74 -13.30
N PRO A 279 -16.92 5.01 -14.50
CA PRO A 279 -16.16 4.80 -15.74
C PRO A 279 -14.84 5.57 -15.73
N TYR A 280 -13.78 4.99 -16.29
CA TYR A 280 -12.44 5.62 -16.35
C TYR A 280 -12.49 7.04 -16.91
N THR A 281 -13.23 7.25 -17.99
CA THR A 281 -13.40 8.57 -18.60
C THR A 281 -14.04 9.58 -17.64
N GLU A 282 -15.07 9.16 -16.89
CA GLU A 282 -15.70 9.99 -15.86
C GLU A 282 -14.75 10.28 -14.69
N ALA A 283 -13.95 9.28 -14.29
CA ALA A 283 -12.96 9.45 -13.24
C ALA A 283 -11.92 10.53 -13.60
N MET A 284 -11.43 10.49 -14.83
CA MET A 284 -10.48 11.48 -15.35
C MET A 284 -11.11 12.87 -15.51
N GLU A 285 -12.37 12.95 -15.98
CA GLU A 285 -13.06 14.25 -16.15
C GLU A 285 -13.44 14.90 -14.82
N LYS A 286 -14.02 14.16 -13.88
CA LYS A 286 -14.57 14.72 -12.64
C LYS A 286 -13.58 14.76 -11.47
N TYR A 287 -12.58 13.89 -11.46
CA TYR A 287 -11.63 13.80 -10.34
C TYR A 287 -10.18 14.03 -10.74
N GLY A 288 -9.88 14.01 -12.04
CA GLY A 288 -8.53 14.15 -12.59
C GLY A 288 -7.61 12.98 -12.25
N SER A 289 -8.18 11.83 -11.93
CA SER A 289 -7.43 10.64 -11.50
C SER A 289 -8.26 9.39 -11.65
N ASP A 290 -7.63 8.29 -12.04
CA ASP A 290 -8.13 6.92 -12.01
C ASP A 290 -8.20 6.32 -10.57
N LYS A 291 -7.75 7.07 -9.57
CA LYS A 291 -7.77 6.69 -8.12
C LYS A 291 -8.32 7.84 -7.28
N PRO A 292 -9.60 8.19 -7.47
CA PRO A 292 -10.20 9.32 -6.76
C PRO A 292 -10.35 9.05 -5.26
N ASP A 293 -10.00 10.04 -4.43
CA ASP A 293 -10.41 10.05 -3.03
C ASP A 293 -11.85 10.60 -2.94
N LEU A 294 -12.82 9.71 -2.74
CA LEU A 294 -14.24 10.10 -2.66
C LEU A 294 -14.63 10.77 -1.35
N ARG A 295 -13.72 10.84 -0.38
CA ARG A 295 -13.92 11.66 0.83
C ARG A 295 -13.89 13.15 0.50
N ILE A 296 -13.21 13.53 -0.57
CA ILE A 296 -13.14 14.91 -1.05
C ILE A 296 -14.33 15.16 -1.99
N ASP A 297 -15.18 16.13 -1.66
CA ASP A 297 -16.38 16.45 -2.44
C ASP A 297 -16.13 17.47 -3.57
N LEU A 298 -14.93 18.03 -3.67
CA LEU A 298 -14.51 18.90 -4.77
C LEU A 298 -14.51 18.14 -6.09
N LEU A 299 -15.03 18.74 -7.15
CA LEU A 299 -15.02 18.18 -8.49
C LEU A 299 -14.18 19.06 -9.44
N VAL A 300 -13.56 18.41 -10.40
CA VAL A 300 -12.92 19.05 -11.54
C VAL A 300 -14.01 19.44 -12.55
N GLN A 301 -13.95 20.66 -13.05
CA GLN A 301 -14.86 21.20 -14.05
C GLN A 301 -14.08 21.60 -15.31
N ASP A 302 -14.71 21.52 -16.48
CA ASP A 302 -14.12 22.05 -17.71
C ASP A 302 -14.32 23.56 -17.76
N ALA A 303 -13.21 24.29 -17.83
CA ALA A 303 -13.19 25.73 -17.93
C ALA A 303 -12.65 26.22 -19.28
N THR A 304 -12.40 25.31 -20.23
CA THR A 304 -11.72 25.62 -21.49
C THR A 304 -12.42 26.73 -22.26
N GLU A 305 -13.74 26.66 -22.43
CA GLU A 305 -14.52 27.63 -23.19
C GLU A 305 -14.59 29.01 -22.49
N CYS A 306 -14.87 29.03 -21.19
CA CYS A 306 -15.00 30.28 -20.45
C CYS A 306 -13.64 30.98 -20.22
N MET A 307 -12.52 30.26 -20.31
CA MET A 307 -11.16 30.79 -20.21
C MET A 307 -10.49 31.07 -21.57
N ALA A 308 -11.14 30.69 -22.69
CA ALA A 308 -10.59 30.94 -24.02
C ALA A 308 -10.44 32.45 -24.26
N ASP A 309 -9.39 32.83 -25.00
CA ASP A 309 -9.11 34.23 -25.39
C ASP A 309 -9.08 35.25 -24.23
N CYS A 310 -8.77 34.82 -23.00
CA CYS A 310 -8.64 35.72 -21.85
C CYS A 310 -7.31 36.51 -21.87
N GLY A 311 -6.45 36.29 -22.84
CA GLY A 311 -5.12 36.96 -22.96
C GLY A 311 -4.08 36.44 -21.96
N PHE A 312 -4.34 35.29 -21.33
CA PHE A 312 -3.35 34.60 -20.48
C PHE A 312 -2.67 33.49 -21.27
N GLY A 313 -1.45 33.76 -21.76
CA GLY A 313 -0.70 32.88 -22.68
C GLY A 313 -0.68 31.39 -22.31
N PRO A 314 -0.53 30.98 -21.03
CA PRO A 314 -0.57 29.56 -20.66
C PRO A 314 -1.91 28.84 -20.96
N PHE A 315 -3.01 29.55 -21.25
CA PHE A 315 -4.30 28.96 -21.57
C PHE A 315 -4.59 28.93 -23.08
N GLU A 316 -3.80 29.62 -23.88
CA GLU A 316 -4.01 29.71 -25.33
C GLU A 316 -3.90 28.34 -26.01
N GLY A 317 -4.99 27.88 -26.62
CA GLY A 317 -5.08 26.59 -27.31
C GLY A 317 -4.95 25.37 -26.40
N GLN A 318 -5.08 25.53 -25.08
CA GLN A 318 -4.98 24.45 -24.10
C GLN A 318 -6.36 24.09 -23.53
N THR A 319 -6.48 22.85 -23.07
CA THR A 319 -7.57 22.46 -22.17
C THR A 319 -7.33 23.10 -20.80
N VAL A 320 -8.35 23.75 -20.25
CA VAL A 320 -8.31 24.37 -18.92
C VAL A 320 -9.29 23.65 -17.99
N LYS A 321 -8.80 23.18 -16.85
CA LYS A 321 -9.63 22.57 -15.80
C LYS A 321 -9.68 23.48 -14.59
N ALA A 322 -10.83 23.53 -13.92
CA ALA A 322 -11.09 24.33 -12.74
C ALA A 322 -11.55 23.48 -11.56
N ILE A 323 -11.19 23.90 -10.35
CA ILE A 323 -11.73 23.40 -9.10
C ILE A 323 -12.22 24.57 -8.29
N VAL A 324 -13.51 24.59 -7.97
CA VAL A 324 -14.14 25.58 -7.12
C VAL A 324 -14.13 25.08 -5.68
N CYS A 325 -13.52 25.82 -4.79
CA CYS A 325 -13.41 25.48 -3.37
C CYS A 325 -14.05 26.58 -2.52
N SER A 326 -15.27 26.34 -2.07
CA SER A 326 -16.00 27.27 -1.21
C SER A 326 -15.43 27.27 0.20
N GLY A 327 -15.43 28.43 0.86
CA GLY A 327 -14.96 28.53 2.26
C GLY A 327 -13.45 28.33 2.47
N PHE A 328 -12.65 28.37 1.42
CA PHE A 328 -11.19 28.29 1.55
C PHE A 328 -10.60 29.64 1.96
N GLU A 329 -10.19 29.76 3.21
CA GLU A 329 -9.62 31.00 3.82
C GLU A 329 -8.10 31.08 3.78
N GLY A 330 -7.43 30.27 2.96
CA GLY A 330 -5.96 30.24 2.87
C GLY A 330 -5.36 31.58 2.51
N THR A 331 -4.30 32.00 3.23
CA THR A 331 -3.53 33.21 2.91
C THR A 331 -2.76 33.05 1.59
N ARG A 332 -2.30 34.15 1.00
CA ARG A 332 -1.48 34.10 -0.22
C ARG A 332 -0.30 33.15 -0.10
N LYS A 333 0.38 33.14 1.06
CA LYS A 333 1.50 32.24 1.31
C LYS A 333 1.10 30.75 1.24
N VAL A 334 -0.09 30.40 1.73
CA VAL A 334 -0.64 29.03 1.65
C VAL A 334 -0.94 28.68 0.20
N ILE A 335 -1.52 29.60 -0.57
CA ILE A 335 -1.84 29.38 -1.98
C ILE A 335 -0.58 29.25 -2.83
N ASP A 336 0.40 30.14 -2.62
CA ASP A 336 1.68 30.09 -3.36
C ASP A 336 2.41 28.76 -3.07
N LYS A 337 2.36 28.26 -1.82
CA LYS A 337 2.87 26.94 -1.46
C LYS A 337 2.08 25.83 -2.14
N LEU A 338 0.75 25.87 -2.12
CA LEU A 338 -0.10 24.90 -2.80
C LEU A 338 0.25 24.79 -4.29
N CYS A 339 0.37 25.92 -5.00
CA CYS A 339 0.73 25.92 -6.41
C CYS A 339 2.13 25.34 -6.67
N ALA A 340 3.11 25.67 -5.80
CA ALA A 340 4.44 25.11 -5.88
C ALA A 340 4.47 23.59 -5.63
N ASP A 341 3.74 23.13 -4.62
CA ASP A 341 3.62 21.69 -4.30
C ASP A 341 2.92 20.92 -5.45
N VAL A 342 1.91 21.50 -6.10
CA VAL A 342 1.28 20.93 -7.30
C VAL A 342 2.29 20.83 -8.45
N GLU A 343 3.09 21.87 -8.69
CA GLU A 343 4.12 21.85 -9.74
C GLU A 343 5.17 20.76 -9.46
N VAL A 344 5.60 20.60 -8.21
CA VAL A 344 6.56 19.55 -7.81
C VAL A 344 5.99 18.16 -8.05
N GLN A 345 4.71 17.93 -7.74
CA GLN A 345 4.09 16.58 -7.88
C GLN A 345 3.66 16.24 -9.30
N SER A 346 3.17 17.23 -10.06
CA SER A 346 2.61 17.00 -11.41
C SER A 346 3.56 17.37 -12.56
N GLY A 347 4.66 18.08 -12.28
CA GLY A 347 5.50 18.69 -13.30
C GLY A 347 4.86 19.88 -14.03
N ASN A 348 3.66 20.32 -13.64
CA ASN A 348 2.89 21.35 -14.32
C ASN A 348 2.36 22.40 -13.35
N LYS A 349 2.23 23.64 -13.83
CA LYS A 349 1.79 24.76 -13.00
C LYS A 349 0.30 24.74 -12.73
N ALA A 350 -0.07 25.14 -11.51
CA ALA A 350 -1.41 25.53 -11.14
C ALA A 350 -1.52 27.04 -11.05
N TYR A 351 -2.71 27.55 -11.35
CA TYR A 351 -3.04 28.97 -11.32
C TYR A 351 -4.27 29.15 -10.42
N TRP A 352 -4.59 30.39 -10.04
CA TRP A 352 -5.71 30.64 -9.17
C TRP A 352 -6.27 32.07 -9.30
N PHE A 353 -7.49 32.25 -8.86
CA PHE A 353 -8.10 33.51 -8.51
C PHE A 353 -9.18 33.30 -7.45
N ARG A 354 -9.77 34.37 -6.94
CA ARG A 354 -10.91 34.33 -6.02
C ARG A 354 -12.03 35.23 -6.50
N LEU A 355 -13.25 34.88 -6.15
CA LEU A 355 -14.40 35.77 -6.18
C LEU A 355 -14.58 36.33 -4.77
N ASP A 356 -14.34 37.63 -4.56
CA ASP A 356 -14.47 38.25 -3.24
C ASP A 356 -15.93 38.44 -2.80
N ALA A 357 -16.14 38.94 -1.57
CA ALA A 357 -17.47 39.16 -1.03
C ALA A 357 -18.29 40.23 -1.80
N ASN A 358 -17.62 41.09 -2.58
CA ASN A 358 -18.26 42.12 -3.41
C ASN A 358 -18.55 41.59 -4.83
N GLY A 359 -18.19 40.34 -5.10
CA GLY A 359 -18.35 39.74 -6.43
C GLY A 359 -17.26 40.15 -7.41
N GLU A 360 -16.08 40.60 -6.95
CA GLU A 360 -14.96 40.97 -7.82
C GLU A 360 -13.90 39.86 -7.87
N PHE A 361 -13.29 39.65 -9.06
CA PHE A 361 -12.15 38.74 -9.20
C PHE A 361 -10.88 39.35 -8.64
N VAL A 362 -10.25 38.68 -7.69
CA VAL A 362 -9.06 39.14 -6.98
C VAL A 362 -7.95 38.08 -6.94
N GLY A 363 -6.71 38.53 -6.94
CA GLY A 363 -5.52 37.69 -6.81
C GLY A 363 -5.17 36.90 -8.07
N GLY A 364 -4.02 36.20 -8.05
CA GLY A 364 -3.53 35.33 -9.12
C GLY A 364 -3.64 35.92 -10.53
N ILE A 365 -4.43 35.23 -11.37
CA ILE A 365 -4.64 35.62 -12.77
C ILE A 365 -5.87 36.51 -12.97
N SER A 366 -6.51 36.99 -11.91
CA SER A 366 -7.79 37.74 -11.96
C SER A 366 -7.79 38.92 -12.96
N LYS A 367 -6.64 39.59 -13.18
CA LYS A 367 -6.52 40.71 -14.11
C LYS A 367 -6.83 40.34 -15.58
N PHE A 368 -6.64 39.09 -15.96
CA PHE A 368 -6.92 38.58 -17.31
C PHE A 368 -8.38 38.18 -17.50
N LEU A 369 -9.16 38.06 -16.43
CA LEU A 369 -10.52 37.53 -16.45
C LEU A 369 -11.61 38.58 -16.29
N GLN A 370 -11.25 39.86 -16.14
CA GLN A 370 -12.22 40.95 -15.85
C GLN A 370 -13.25 41.11 -16.95
N GLU A 371 -12.85 41.04 -18.21
CA GLU A 371 -13.76 41.18 -19.37
C GLU A 371 -14.70 39.98 -19.57
N ARG A 372 -14.35 38.83 -18.95
CA ARG A 372 -15.10 37.56 -19.03
C ARG A 372 -15.77 37.18 -17.71
N LYS A 373 -15.81 38.11 -16.76
CA LYS A 373 -16.26 37.85 -15.39
C LYS A 373 -17.62 37.16 -15.32
N GLU A 374 -18.61 37.69 -16.00
CA GLU A 374 -19.99 37.14 -15.99
C GLU A 374 -20.03 35.73 -16.60
N ALA A 375 -19.35 35.53 -17.70
CA ALA A 375 -19.28 34.21 -18.35
C ALA A 375 -18.57 33.16 -17.46
N VAL A 376 -17.49 33.52 -16.79
CA VAL A 376 -16.77 32.63 -15.87
C VAL A 376 -17.61 32.32 -14.63
N ILE A 377 -18.28 33.31 -14.04
CA ILE A 377 -19.17 33.09 -12.90
C ILE A 377 -20.31 32.12 -13.28
N ALA A 378 -20.94 32.34 -14.45
CA ALA A 378 -22.03 31.49 -14.90
C ALA A 378 -21.57 30.05 -15.25
N ALA A 379 -20.42 29.91 -15.92
CA ALA A 379 -19.90 28.61 -16.35
C ALA A 379 -19.47 27.72 -15.17
N LEU A 380 -18.92 28.31 -14.11
CA LEU A 380 -18.40 27.60 -12.94
C LEU A 380 -19.33 27.68 -11.71
N ASP A 381 -20.52 28.26 -11.82
CA ASP A 381 -21.48 28.50 -10.72
C ASP A 381 -20.84 29.13 -9.48
N LEU A 382 -20.02 30.19 -9.70
CA LEU A 382 -19.24 30.80 -8.64
C LEU A 382 -20.11 31.63 -7.69
N LYS A 383 -19.77 31.56 -6.40
CA LYS A 383 -20.38 32.34 -5.32
C LYS A 383 -19.34 33.24 -4.64
N PRO A 384 -19.76 34.40 -4.11
CA PRO A 384 -18.86 35.25 -3.34
C PRO A 384 -18.15 34.49 -2.22
N GLY A 385 -16.82 34.61 -2.18
CA GLY A 385 -15.95 33.88 -1.24
C GLY A 385 -15.29 32.64 -1.82
N ASP A 386 -15.63 32.21 -3.04
CA ASP A 386 -15.03 31.02 -3.66
C ASP A 386 -13.56 31.26 -4.05
N PHE A 387 -12.77 30.24 -3.82
CA PHE A 387 -11.43 30.09 -4.36
C PHE A 387 -11.49 29.18 -5.59
N ILE A 388 -10.84 29.58 -6.68
CA ILE A 388 -10.80 28.84 -7.93
C ILE A 388 -9.35 28.47 -8.23
N GLY A 389 -9.06 27.19 -8.21
CA GLY A 389 -7.80 26.62 -8.68
C GLY A 389 -7.93 26.18 -10.13
N LEU A 390 -6.91 26.47 -10.95
CA LEU A 390 -6.91 26.22 -12.40
C LEU A 390 -5.66 25.46 -12.82
N THR A 391 -5.84 24.59 -13.80
CA THR A 391 -4.72 23.89 -14.46
C THR A 391 -4.91 23.93 -15.97
N ALA A 392 -3.81 23.89 -16.74
CA ALA A 392 -3.88 23.97 -18.20
C ALA A 392 -2.82 23.07 -18.86
N GLY A 393 -3.12 22.63 -20.07
CA GLY A 393 -2.22 21.80 -20.86
C GLY A 393 -2.97 20.96 -21.89
N LYS A 394 -2.30 19.95 -22.46
CA LYS A 394 -3.00 18.88 -23.19
C LYS A 394 -4.05 18.25 -22.28
N LYS A 395 -5.16 17.75 -22.84
CA LYS A 395 -6.32 17.24 -22.08
C LYS A 395 -5.91 16.38 -20.87
N LEU A 396 -5.17 15.31 -21.10
CA LEU A 396 -4.73 14.39 -20.04
C LEU A 396 -3.83 15.07 -18.99
N THR A 397 -2.91 15.94 -19.43
CA THR A 397 -2.03 16.69 -18.54
C THR A 397 -2.82 17.64 -17.64
N ALA A 398 -3.77 18.40 -18.21
CA ALA A 398 -4.63 19.31 -17.44
C ALA A 398 -5.47 18.55 -16.41
N GLN A 399 -6.03 17.40 -16.78
CA GLN A 399 -6.81 16.53 -15.90
C GLN A 399 -5.95 15.99 -14.75
N LYS A 400 -4.81 15.34 -15.03
CA LYS A 400 -3.90 14.78 -14.02
C LYS A 400 -3.42 15.86 -13.04
N THR A 401 -3.06 17.06 -13.56
CA THR A 401 -2.66 18.19 -12.71
C THR A 401 -3.83 18.67 -11.83
N ALA A 402 -5.05 18.71 -12.37
CA ALA A 402 -6.25 19.06 -11.60
C ALA A 402 -6.53 18.02 -10.49
N GLY A 403 -6.28 16.74 -10.75
CA GLY A 403 -6.38 15.68 -9.74
C GLY A 403 -5.44 15.88 -8.55
N VAL A 404 -4.18 16.27 -8.83
CA VAL A 404 -3.20 16.63 -7.80
C VAL A 404 -3.66 17.84 -7.00
N LEU A 405 -4.09 18.91 -7.69
CA LEU A 405 -4.61 20.13 -7.05
C LEU A 405 -5.84 19.83 -6.19
N ARG A 406 -6.79 19.01 -6.69
CA ARG A 406 -7.99 18.55 -5.97
C ARG A 406 -7.63 17.87 -4.65
N LYS A 407 -6.70 16.91 -4.70
CA LYS A 407 -6.25 16.16 -3.51
C LYS A 407 -5.62 17.09 -2.47
N MET A 408 -4.79 18.03 -2.91
CA MET A 408 -4.15 18.99 -2.02
C MET A 408 -5.13 20.00 -1.43
N LEU A 409 -6.08 20.49 -2.21
CA LEU A 409 -7.15 21.36 -1.71
C LEU A 409 -8.00 20.65 -0.66
N GLY A 410 -8.42 19.42 -0.91
CA GLY A 410 -9.16 18.61 0.06
C GLY A 410 -8.41 18.44 1.38
N ALA A 411 -7.09 18.24 1.33
CA ALA A 411 -6.28 18.08 2.52
C ALA A 411 -6.16 19.36 3.39
N ILE A 412 -6.22 20.54 2.76
CA ILE A 412 -6.08 21.83 3.46
C ILE A 412 -7.42 22.54 3.70
N CYS A 413 -8.53 21.99 3.18
CA CYS A 413 -9.89 22.52 3.36
C CYS A 413 -10.80 21.45 4.00
N PRO A 414 -10.80 21.34 5.35
CA PRO A 414 -11.52 20.26 6.05
C PRO A 414 -13.03 20.21 5.78
N THR A 415 -13.64 21.33 5.36
CA THR A 415 -15.06 21.41 5.02
C THR A 415 -15.43 20.60 3.79
N HIS A 416 -14.45 20.30 2.93
CA HIS A 416 -14.59 19.53 1.71
C HIS A 416 -14.05 18.11 1.82
N MET A 417 -13.78 17.62 3.04
CA MET A 417 -13.24 16.30 3.28
C MET A 417 -14.03 15.57 4.36
N LYS A 418 -14.61 14.43 4.01
CA LYS A 418 -15.14 13.49 5.00
C LYS A 418 -14.01 12.93 5.84
N THR A 419 -14.18 12.93 7.14
CA THR A 419 -13.24 12.35 8.09
C THR A 419 -13.75 10.99 8.59
N ASP A 420 -12.88 10.19 9.17
CA ASP A 420 -13.19 8.98 9.92
C ASP A 420 -13.93 7.89 9.13
N CYS A 421 -13.66 7.77 7.81
CA CYS A 421 -14.25 6.74 6.97
C CYS A 421 -13.29 6.19 5.90
N TYR A 422 -13.60 4.97 5.45
CA TYR A 422 -13.04 4.36 4.26
C TYR A 422 -14.07 4.43 3.13
N GLU A 423 -13.79 5.22 2.10
CA GLU A 423 -14.66 5.37 0.93
C GLU A 423 -14.09 4.54 -0.23
N PHE A 424 -14.80 3.46 -0.56
CA PHE A 424 -14.46 2.58 -1.67
C PHE A 424 -15.20 2.98 -2.94
N CYS A 425 -14.55 2.74 -4.08
CA CYS A 425 -15.21 2.78 -5.38
C CYS A 425 -14.52 1.83 -6.37
N TRP A 426 -15.24 1.50 -7.41
CA TRP A 426 -14.74 0.81 -8.58
C TRP A 426 -14.51 1.81 -9.70
N ILE A 427 -13.34 1.76 -10.33
CA ILE A 427 -13.12 2.38 -11.62
C ILE A 427 -13.28 1.28 -12.66
N VAL A 428 -14.12 1.51 -13.64
CA VAL A 428 -14.53 0.52 -14.65
C VAL A 428 -14.34 1.07 -16.07
N ASP A 429 -14.52 0.23 -17.08
CA ASP A 429 -14.53 0.64 -18.49
C ASP A 429 -13.22 1.32 -18.90
N PHE A 430 -12.09 0.71 -18.56
CA PHE A 430 -10.79 1.20 -19.01
C PHE A 430 -10.64 1.04 -20.53
N PRO A 431 -9.93 1.95 -21.21
CA PRO A 431 -9.53 1.74 -22.60
C PRO A 431 -8.65 0.49 -22.68
N MET A 432 -8.83 -0.31 -23.71
CA MET A 432 -8.01 -1.50 -23.95
C MET A 432 -6.61 -1.14 -24.43
N TYR A 433 -6.52 -0.09 -25.23
CA TYR A 433 -5.28 0.38 -25.83
C TYR A 433 -5.03 1.86 -25.55
N GLU A 434 -3.77 2.23 -25.56
CA GLU A 434 -3.31 3.62 -25.49
C GLU A 434 -2.12 3.84 -26.44
N ILE A 435 -1.75 5.09 -26.66
CA ILE A 435 -0.49 5.42 -27.33
C ILE A 435 0.59 5.55 -26.27
N GLY A 436 1.60 4.70 -26.34
CA GLY A 436 2.74 4.71 -25.42
C GLY A 436 3.43 6.08 -25.42
N GLU A 437 3.66 6.64 -24.22
CA GLU A 437 4.29 7.97 -24.09
C GLU A 437 5.73 8.00 -24.65
N GLU A 438 6.46 6.90 -24.53
CA GLU A 438 7.86 6.78 -24.99
C GLU A 438 7.96 6.21 -26.41
N SER A 439 7.17 5.18 -26.71
CA SER A 439 7.22 4.50 -28.02
C SER A 439 6.48 5.27 -29.12
N GLY A 440 5.41 6.00 -28.77
CA GLY A 440 4.49 6.59 -29.73
C GLY A 440 3.66 5.56 -30.51
N GLU A 441 3.73 4.28 -30.13
CA GLU A 441 3.03 3.17 -30.78
C GLU A 441 1.79 2.77 -29.96
N LEU A 442 0.91 1.98 -30.56
CA LEU A 442 -0.25 1.42 -29.89
C LEU A 442 0.19 0.32 -28.92
N GLU A 443 -0.19 0.46 -27.66
CA GLU A 443 0.12 -0.48 -26.58
C GLU A 443 -1.14 -0.85 -25.80
N PHE A 444 -1.10 -1.98 -25.06
CA PHE A 444 -2.15 -2.26 -24.08
C PHE A 444 -2.09 -1.25 -22.92
N CYS A 445 -3.25 -0.68 -22.58
CA CYS A 445 -3.33 0.33 -21.51
C CYS A 445 -2.90 -0.23 -20.16
N HIS A 446 -3.32 -1.46 -19.81
CA HIS A 446 -2.97 -2.12 -18.53
C HIS A 446 -2.72 -3.62 -18.73
N ASN A 447 -3.76 -4.46 -18.55
CA ASN A 447 -3.63 -5.93 -18.61
C ASN A 447 -3.97 -6.46 -19.99
N PRO A 448 -3.00 -7.05 -20.72
CA PRO A 448 -3.22 -7.57 -22.07
C PRO A 448 -4.17 -8.78 -22.14
N PHE A 449 -4.44 -9.41 -20.99
CA PHE A 449 -5.34 -10.56 -20.88
C PHE A 449 -6.78 -10.19 -20.57
N SER A 450 -7.14 -8.91 -20.64
CA SER A 450 -8.51 -8.47 -20.43
C SER A 450 -9.39 -8.75 -21.64
N MET A 451 -10.65 -9.09 -21.43
CA MET A 451 -11.63 -9.27 -22.49
C MET A 451 -12.07 -7.90 -23.02
N PRO A 452 -11.96 -7.64 -24.35
CA PRO A 452 -12.53 -6.43 -24.93
C PRO A 452 -14.05 -6.43 -24.83
N GLN A 453 -14.63 -5.29 -24.50
CA GLN A 453 -16.09 -5.12 -24.55
C GLN A 453 -16.56 -5.20 -26.00
N GLY A 454 -17.54 -6.08 -26.26
CA GLY A 454 -17.98 -6.40 -27.63
C GLY A 454 -17.17 -7.52 -28.31
N GLY A 455 -16.12 -8.06 -27.65
CA GLY A 455 -15.36 -9.23 -28.12
C GLY A 455 -14.71 -9.03 -29.48
N MET A 456 -14.72 -10.06 -30.34
CA MET A 456 -14.13 -10.04 -31.69
C MET A 456 -14.68 -8.89 -32.55
N LYS A 457 -15.99 -8.62 -32.45
CA LYS A 457 -16.62 -7.57 -33.25
C LYS A 457 -16.03 -6.18 -32.95
N ALA A 458 -15.74 -5.87 -31.69
CA ALA A 458 -15.11 -4.60 -31.33
C ALA A 458 -13.70 -4.49 -31.93
N LEU A 459 -12.92 -5.58 -31.91
CA LEU A 459 -11.57 -5.62 -32.48
C LEU A 459 -11.53 -5.53 -34.01
N GLU A 460 -12.66 -5.80 -34.67
CA GLU A 460 -12.78 -5.74 -36.15
C GLU A 460 -13.38 -4.43 -36.66
N GLU A 461 -14.30 -3.82 -35.90
CA GLU A 461 -15.13 -2.74 -36.40
C GLU A 461 -14.85 -1.38 -35.74
N GLN A 462 -14.22 -1.34 -34.54
CA GLN A 462 -13.96 -0.10 -33.82
C GLN A 462 -12.53 0.42 -34.00
N GLU A 463 -12.36 1.72 -33.84
CA GLU A 463 -11.04 2.32 -33.75
C GLU A 463 -10.34 1.84 -32.47
N PRO A 464 -9.05 1.46 -32.52
CA PRO A 464 -8.35 0.84 -31.39
C PRO A 464 -8.44 1.61 -30.05
N LEU A 465 -8.33 2.94 -30.11
CA LEU A 465 -8.39 3.81 -28.93
C LEU A 465 -9.81 4.00 -28.36
N GLU A 466 -10.85 3.53 -29.05
CA GLU A 466 -12.23 3.56 -28.59
C GLU A 466 -12.67 2.23 -27.98
N ILE A 467 -11.87 1.17 -28.12
CA ILE A 467 -12.18 -0.15 -27.58
C ILE A 467 -11.99 -0.11 -26.06
N LEU A 468 -13.03 -0.45 -25.30
CA LEU A 468 -12.98 -0.62 -23.88
C LEU A 468 -12.73 -2.08 -23.50
N ALA A 469 -12.10 -2.29 -22.35
CA ALA A 469 -11.91 -3.62 -21.76
C ALA A 469 -12.80 -3.78 -20.53
N TYR A 470 -13.20 -5.02 -20.23
CA TYR A 470 -13.77 -5.40 -18.92
C TYR A 470 -12.67 -5.43 -17.85
N GLN A 471 -12.08 -4.27 -17.62
CA GLN A 471 -11.03 -4.04 -16.66
C GLN A 471 -11.52 -3.10 -15.59
N TYR A 472 -11.12 -3.34 -14.35
CA TYR A 472 -11.60 -2.62 -13.19
C TYR A 472 -10.54 -2.50 -12.10
N ASP A 473 -10.54 -1.34 -11.42
CA ASP A 473 -9.69 -1.08 -10.27
C ASP A 473 -10.53 -0.84 -9.03
N LEU A 474 -10.11 -1.42 -7.90
CA LEU A 474 -10.67 -1.12 -6.59
C LEU A 474 -9.84 -0.01 -5.94
N VAL A 475 -10.50 1.08 -5.62
CA VAL A 475 -9.88 2.26 -4.99
C VAL A 475 -10.49 2.51 -3.62
N CYS A 476 -9.64 2.84 -2.63
CA CYS A 476 -10.07 3.28 -1.30
C CYS A 476 -9.27 4.51 -0.89
N ASN A 477 -9.97 5.60 -0.53
CA ASN A 477 -9.35 6.84 -0.03
C ASN A 477 -8.22 7.38 -0.94
N GLY A 478 -8.39 7.28 -2.25
CA GLY A 478 -7.39 7.76 -3.23
C GLY A 478 -6.19 6.84 -3.41
N VAL A 479 -6.27 5.61 -2.92
CA VAL A 479 -5.26 4.55 -3.10
C VAL A 479 -5.88 3.41 -3.92
N GLU A 480 -5.25 3.06 -5.02
CA GLU A 480 -5.55 1.83 -5.77
C GLU A 480 -5.15 0.62 -4.93
N LEU A 481 -6.13 -0.11 -4.45
CA LEU A 481 -5.89 -1.35 -3.71
C LEU A 481 -5.61 -2.52 -4.64
N SER A 482 -6.23 -2.52 -5.82
CA SER A 482 -6.19 -3.65 -6.73
C SER A 482 -6.61 -3.28 -8.14
N SER A 483 -6.08 -4.03 -9.11
CA SER A 483 -6.53 -4.07 -10.49
C SER A 483 -6.99 -5.48 -10.84
N GLY A 484 -8.05 -5.59 -11.63
CA GLY A 484 -8.64 -6.85 -12.08
C GLY A 484 -9.26 -6.77 -13.46
N ALA A 485 -9.71 -7.90 -13.97
CA ALA A 485 -10.41 -7.97 -15.26
C ALA A 485 -11.26 -9.23 -15.38
N VAL A 486 -12.28 -9.18 -16.23
CA VAL A 486 -12.80 -10.37 -16.91
C VAL A 486 -11.75 -10.77 -17.94
N ARG A 487 -11.32 -12.03 -17.91
CA ARG A 487 -10.19 -12.48 -18.71
C ARG A 487 -10.62 -12.86 -20.12
N ASN A 488 -9.74 -12.57 -21.04
CA ASN A 488 -9.84 -13.14 -22.37
C ASN A 488 -9.48 -14.62 -22.31
N HIS A 489 -10.44 -15.47 -22.58
CA HIS A 489 -10.33 -16.95 -22.55
C HIS A 489 -10.50 -17.58 -23.94
N ASP A 490 -10.70 -16.74 -24.95
CA ASP A 490 -10.87 -17.14 -26.35
C ASP A 490 -9.53 -16.96 -27.10
N PRO A 491 -8.94 -18.04 -27.65
CA PRO A 491 -7.65 -17.95 -28.34
C PRO A 491 -7.69 -17.09 -29.59
N GLU A 492 -8.82 -17.01 -30.32
CA GLU A 492 -8.93 -16.20 -31.54
C GLU A 492 -8.98 -14.71 -31.17
N ILE A 493 -9.77 -14.34 -30.15
CA ILE A 493 -9.80 -12.96 -29.61
C ILE A 493 -8.43 -12.57 -29.06
N MET A 494 -7.73 -13.50 -28.39
CA MET A 494 -6.40 -13.25 -27.85
C MET A 494 -5.41 -12.92 -28.99
N VAL A 495 -5.34 -13.74 -30.01
CA VAL A 495 -4.47 -13.50 -31.18
C VAL A 495 -4.81 -12.18 -31.87
N LYS A 496 -6.10 -11.90 -32.08
CA LYS A 496 -6.54 -10.65 -32.69
C LYS A 496 -6.15 -9.43 -31.89
N ALA A 497 -6.36 -9.47 -30.55
CA ALA A 497 -6.00 -8.37 -29.66
C ALA A 497 -4.49 -8.08 -29.66
N PHE A 498 -3.66 -9.12 -29.64
CA PHE A 498 -2.21 -8.97 -29.68
C PHE A 498 -1.71 -8.52 -31.07
N ASN A 499 -2.37 -8.92 -32.17
CA ASN A 499 -2.04 -8.44 -33.50
C ASN A 499 -2.17 -6.93 -33.65
N MET A 500 -3.11 -6.30 -32.93
CA MET A 500 -3.29 -4.84 -32.96
C MET A 500 -2.08 -4.08 -32.40
N VAL A 501 -1.34 -4.68 -31.48
CA VAL A 501 -0.08 -4.13 -30.94
C VAL A 501 1.17 -4.73 -31.59
N GLY A 502 1.03 -5.33 -32.81
CA GLY A 502 2.15 -5.82 -33.61
C GLY A 502 2.68 -7.21 -33.23
N LEU A 503 1.99 -7.95 -32.35
CA LEU A 503 2.39 -9.32 -31.97
C LEU A 503 1.52 -10.35 -32.69
N GLY A 504 2.15 -11.17 -33.53
CA GLY A 504 1.45 -12.21 -34.30
C GLY A 504 1.10 -13.46 -33.49
N GLU A 505 0.35 -14.38 -34.10
CA GLU A 505 -0.05 -15.64 -33.45
C GLU A 505 1.15 -16.44 -32.96
N GLU A 506 2.25 -16.49 -33.74
CA GLU A 506 3.47 -17.19 -33.33
C GLU A 506 4.16 -16.53 -32.11
N ASP A 507 4.06 -15.20 -31.99
CA ASP A 507 4.57 -14.49 -30.80
C ASP A 507 3.75 -14.82 -29.55
N VAL A 508 2.42 -14.89 -29.71
CA VAL A 508 1.50 -15.27 -28.62
C VAL A 508 1.78 -16.70 -28.16
N LYS A 509 1.93 -17.64 -29.11
CA LYS A 509 2.26 -19.03 -28.80
C LYS A 509 3.64 -19.18 -28.16
N ALA A 510 4.61 -18.38 -28.56
CA ALA A 510 5.96 -18.43 -28.02
C ALA A 510 6.02 -17.82 -26.61
N LYS A 511 5.31 -16.71 -26.38
CA LYS A 511 5.30 -16.00 -25.09
C LYS A 511 4.40 -16.66 -24.03
N PHE A 512 3.24 -17.22 -24.46
CA PHE A 512 2.21 -17.77 -23.58
C PHE A 512 1.77 -19.18 -23.97
N PRO A 513 2.69 -20.14 -24.17
CA PRO A 513 2.35 -21.45 -24.75
C PRO A 513 1.34 -22.22 -23.91
N ALA A 514 1.45 -22.18 -22.58
CA ALA A 514 0.56 -22.90 -21.69
C ALA A 514 -0.86 -22.34 -21.71
N MET A 515 -1.00 -21.01 -21.65
CA MET A 515 -2.31 -20.34 -21.70
C MET A 515 -3.00 -20.53 -23.04
N TYR A 516 -2.29 -20.25 -24.14
CA TYR A 516 -2.84 -20.42 -25.49
C TYR A 516 -3.36 -21.85 -25.70
N ASN A 517 -2.54 -22.85 -25.36
CA ASN A 517 -2.95 -24.24 -25.49
C ASN A 517 -4.14 -24.58 -24.59
N ALA A 518 -4.14 -24.12 -23.32
CA ALA A 518 -5.26 -24.37 -22.40
C ALA A 518 -6.58 -23.80 -22.94
N PHE A 519 -6.55 -22.59 -23.52
CA PHE A 519 -7.73 -21.95 -24.10
C PHE A 519 -8.23 -22.70 -25.36
N CYS A 520 -7.33 -23.25 -26.15
CA CYS A 520 -7.70 -24.10 -27.27
C CYS A 520 -8.40 -25.42 -26.84
N TYR A 521 -8.24 -25.85 -25.58
CA TYR A 521 -8.96 -26.99 -25.02
C TYR A 521 -10.29 -26.61 -24.35
N GLY A 522 -10.71 -25.35 -24.42
CA GLY A 522 -12.01 -24.90 -23.92
C GLY A 522 -11.93 -24.39 -22.48
N ALA A 523 -11.31 -23.23 -22.28
CA ALA A 523 -11.32 -22.56 -20.97
C ALA A 523 -12.69 -21.92 -20.69
N PRO A 524 -13.17 -21.92 -19.44
CA PRO A 524 -14.39 -21.20 -19.07
C PRO A 524 -14.17 -19.69 -19.11
N PRO A 525 -15.22 -18.87 -19.28
CA PRO A 525 -15.16 -17.46 -18.92
C PRO A 525 -14.72 -17.35 -17.46
N HIS A 526 -13.81 -16.45 -17.15
CA HIS A 526 -13.32 -16.27 -15.80
C HIS A 526 -12.92 -14.81 -15.52
N ALA A 527 -12.94 -14.44 -14.26
CA ALA A 527 -12.64 -13.11 -13.80
C ALA A 527 -11.92 -13.11 -12.45
N GLY A 528 -11.08 -12.14 -12.21
CA GLY A 528 -10.37 -12.06 -10.95
C GLY A 528 -9.71 -10.71 -10.72
N ILE A 529 -9.12 -10.61 -9.53
CA ILE A 529 -8.49 -9.39 -9.02
C ILE A 529 -7.41 -9.75 -7.99
N ALA A 530 -6.53 -8.82 -7.65
CA ALA A 530 -5.43 -9.10 -6.74
C ALA A 530 -5.15 -7.93 -5.78
N PRO A 531 -6.00 -7.68 -4.74
CA PRO A 531 -5.76 -6.65 -3.75
C PRO A 531 -4.41 -6.76 -3.05
N GLY A 532 -3.65 -5.66 -3.03
CA GLY A 532 -2.36 -5.58 -2.35
C GLY A 532 -2.53 -5.63 -0.83
N VAL A 533 -2.09 -6.71 -0.19
CA VAL A 533 -2.18 -6.89 1.27
C VAL A 533 -1.46 -5.76 1.99
N ASP A 534 -0.26 -5.40 1.52
CA ASP A 534 0.55 -4.36 2.16
C ASP A 534 -0.12 -2.98 2.08
N ARG A 535 -0.73 -2.61 0.94
CA ARG A 535 -1.50 -1.37 0.80
C ARG A 535 -2.74 -1.35 1.70
N MET A 536 -3.49 -2.46 1.77
CA MET A 536 -4.64 -2.57 2.66
C MET A 536 -4.24 -2.38 4.12
N VAL A 537 -3.20 -3.09 4.58
CA VAL A 537 -2.72 -2.98 5.95
C VAL A 537 -2.19 -1.58 6.26
N MET A 538 -1.50 -0.93 5.32
CA MET A 538 -1.03 0.45 5.46
C MET A 538 -2.20 1.42 5.71
N LEU A 539 -3.26 1.35 4.89
CA LEU A 539 -4.45 2.18 5.04
C LEU A 539 -5.19 1.88 6.36
N ILE A 540 -5.39 0.61 6.69
CA ILE A 540 -6.04 0.17 7.92
C ILE A 540 -5.26 0.66 9.15
N ALA A 541 -3.93 0.61 9.10
CA ALA A 541 -3.05 1.05 10.17
C ALA A 541 -2.90 2.59 10.27
N GLY A 542 -3.38 3.35 9.28
CA GLY A 542 -3.20 4.78 9.18
C GLY A 542 -1.74 5.21 9.02
N GLU A 543 -0.91 4.36 8.38
CA GLU A 543 0.50 4.65 8.13
C GLU A 543 0.71 5.25 6.72
N GLU A 544 1.70 6.14 6.60
CA GLU A 544 2.04 6.80 5.33
C GLU A 544 3.01 5.98 4.47
N SER A 545 3.62 4.93 5.04
CA SER A 545 4.57 4.08 4.35
C SER A 545 4.35 2.61 4.67
N ILE A 546 4.35 1.77 3.62
CA ILE A 546 4.21 0.32 3.77
C ILE A 546 5.37 -0.31 4.54
N ARG A 547 6.53 0.34 4.64
CA ARG A 547 7.67 -0.16 5.42
C ARG A 547 7.39 -0.22 6.92
N GLU A 548 6.42 0.56 7.41
CA GLU A 548 6.02 0.48 8.83
C GLU A 548 5.22 -0.80 9.15
N ILE A 549 4.59 -1.42 8.15
CA ILE A 549 3.74 -2.62 8.34
C ILE A 549 4.41 -3.91 7.87
N ILE A 550 5.63 -3.84 7.33
CA ILE A 550 6.42 -5.00 6.91
C ILE A 550 7.44 -5.31 8.01
N PRO A 551 7.57 -6.59 8.46
CA PRO A 551 8.48 -6.92 9.56
C PRO A 551 9.95 -6.60 9.24
N PHE A 552 10.43 -6.96 8.05
CA PHE A 552 11.81 -6.74 7.61
C PHE A 552 11.82 -6.14 6.19
N PRO A 553 11.50 -4.84 6.04
CA PRO A 553 11.46 -4.20 4.73
C PRO A 553 12.84 -3.82 4.22
N MET A 554 13.01 -3.78 2.92
CA MET A 554 14.16 -3.11 2.29
C MET A 554 14.05 -1.59 2.46
N ASN A 555 15.19 -0.91 2.38
CA ASN A 555 15.24 0.56 2.35
C ASN A 555 14.82 1.11 0.96
N LYS A 556 14.86 2.44 0.81
CA LYS A 556 14.47 3.13 -0.45
C LYS A 556 15.36 2.78 -1.65
N THR A 557 16.55 2.25 -1.42
CA THR A 557 17.51 1.85 -2.46
C THR A 557 17.52 0.34 -2.70
N ALA A 558 16.44 -0.37 -2.33
CA ALA A 558 16.27 -1.81 -2.49
C ALA A 558 17.36 -2.65 -1.79
N GLN A 559 17.75 -2.23 -0.58
CA GLN A 559 18.74 -2.93 0.23
C GLN A 559 18.15 -3.42 1.55
N ASP A 560 18.36 -4.67 1.91
CA ASP A 560 18.22 -5.16 3.27
C ASP A 560 19.52 -4.87 4.04
N VAL A 561 19.52 -3.75 4.76
CA VAL A 561 20.71 -3.29 5.50
C VAL A 561 21.00 -4.12 6.75
N MET A 562 20.05 -4.93 7.23
CA MET A 562 20.23 -5.83 8.38
C MET A 562 20.91 -7.12 7.94
N MET A 563 20.46 -7.74 6.85
CA MET A 563 21.03 -8.98 6.32
C MET A 563 22.16 -8.73 5.33
N GLY A 564 22.37 -7.49 4.90
CA GLY A 564 23.40 -7.11 3.92
C GLY A 564 23.10 -7.57 2.50
N ALA A 565 21.82 -7.57 2.09
CA ALA A 565 21.43 -7.90 0.73
C ALA A 565 21.11 -6.61 -0.08
N PRO A 566 21.48 -6.56 -1.40
CA PRO A 566 22.22 -7.57 -2.15
C PRO A 566 23.70 -7.64 -1.73
N ALA A 567 24.29 -8.82 -1.84
CA ALA A 567 25.69 -9.08 -1.47
C ALA A 567 26.44 -9.74 -2.63
N THR A 568 27.77 -9.65 -2.57
CA THR A 568 28.64 -10.42 -3.46
C THR A 568 28.50 -11.91 -3.17
N VAL A 569 28.64 -12.74 -4.20
CA VAL A 569 28.59 -14.19 -4.08
C VAL A 569 29.98 -14.79 -4.32
N ASP A 570 30.22 -15.98 -3.78
CA ASP A 570 31.47 -16.72 -3.99
C ASP A 570 31.65 -17.00 -5.49
N PRO A 571 32.85 -16.77 -6.07
CA PRO A 571 33.17 -17.09 -7.47
C PRO A 571 32.84 -18.54 -7.86
N LYS A 572 32.91 -19.48 -6.91
CA LYS A 572 32.51 -20.86 -7.12
C LYS A 572 31.02 -20.98 -7.42
N GLN A 573 30.17 -20.22 -6.70
CA GLN A 573 28.72 -20.21 -6.96
C GLN A 573 28.40 -19.69 -8.35
N LEU A 574 29.10 -18.62 -8.82
CA LEU A 574 28.94 -18.10 -10.17
C LEU A 574 29.34 -19.15 -11.23
N LYS A 575 30.45 -19.85 -10.98
CA LYS A 575 30.91 -20.94 -11.86
C LYS A 575 29.92 -22.11 -11.90
N ASP A 576 29.33 -22.47 -10.75
CA ASP A 576 28.38 -23.57 -10.65
C ASP A 576 27.08 -23.28 -11.44
N VAL A 577 26.72 -22.00 -11.63
CA VAL A 577 25.57 -21.56 -12.42
C VAL A 577 25.95 -21.06 -13.81
N HIS A 578 27.22 -21.21 -14.23
CA HIS A 578 27.75 -20.90 -15.55
C HIS A 578 27.58 -19.43 -15.99
N ILE A 579 27.75 -18.47 -15.06
CA ILE A 579 27.66 -17.03 -15.36
C ILE A 579 28.93 -16.27 -14.97
N CYS A 580 29.15 -15.14 -15.66
CA CYS A 580 30.20 -14.18 -15.35
C CYS A 580 29.57 -12.81 -15.07
N ILE A 581 30.18 -12.02 -14.19
CA ILE A 581 29.77 -10.65 -13.93
C ILE A 581 30.53 -9.72 -14.87
N GLU A 582 29.80 -8.91 -15.64
CA GLU A 582 30.35 -7.77 -16.36
C GLU A 582 30.01 -6.49 -15.58
N MET A 583 31.07 -5.82 -15.09
CA MET A 583 30.90 -4.58 -14.35
C MET A 583 30.60 -3.42 -15.32
N PRO A 584 29.63 -2.53 -14.96
CA PRO A 584 29.40 -1.31 -15.73
C PRO A 584 30.70 -0.53 -15.85
N LYS A 585 30.99 0.01 -17.05
CA LYS A 585 32.09 0.98 -17.21
C LYS A 585 31.78 2.20 -16.37
N GLU A 586 32.73 2.62 -15.52
CA GLU A 586 32.61 3.91 -14.82
C GLU A 586 32.32 4.99 -15.86
N LYS A 587 31.26 5.76 -15.64
CA LYS A 587 31.03 6.97 -16.45
C LYS A 587 32.12 7.95 -16.05
N GLU A 588 33.07 8.23 -16.97
CA GLU A 588 34.04 9.32 -16.84
C GLU A 588 33.37 10.69 -16.67
#